data_173af30de9b61f3ef6a562c3bbf67c6c
#
_entry.id   173af30de9b61f3ef6a562c3bbf67c6c
#
_cell.length_a   1.000
_cell.length_b   1.000
_cell.length_c   1.000
_cell.angle_alpha   90.00
_cell.angle_beta   90.00
_cell.angle_gamma   90.00
#
_symmetry.space_group_name_H-M   'P 1'
#
loop_
_entity.id
_entity.type
_entity.pdbx_description
1 polymer ?
#
loop_
_entity_poly.entity_id
_entity_poly.type
_entity_poly.pdbx_seq_one_letter_code
_entity_poly.pdbx_strand_id
1 'polypeptide(L)'
;MKTESADQTEQRRMLAATRVGRSMKTLHRHISSQVMGAMQEQLQDEDLSFSQMSALHQLRTFAPLSVGGLAERTGLSLPAASHLTDRLVVRGYAQRRENPDDRRAKLLELTERGQQIVDTMDSRFTDAYRVTLQQVNPQAIEAAADAMESLLRELFALEAASGAVRPGCPSLEPAPEPVSEFNP
;
A
#
# COMPACT_ATOMS: atom_id res chain seq x y z
N MET A 1 -12.03 15.93 40.07
CA MET A 1 -11.53 15.44 38.80
C MET A 1 -10.51 16.46 38.33
N LYS A 2 -9.17 16.17 38.40
CA LYS A 2 -8.13 17.13 37.99
C LYS A 2 -8.15 17.22 36.45
N THR A 3 -8.41 18.41 35.92
CA THR A 3 -8.22 18.73 34.50
C THR A 3 -6.73 18.58 34.18
N GLU A 4 -6.39 17.57 33.42
CA GLU A 4 -5.05 17.40 32.86
C GLU A 4 -4.71 18.64 32.03
N SER A 5 -3.54 19.25 32.23
CA SER A 5 -3.17 20.44 31.45
C SER A 5 -2.97 20.06 29.98
N ALA A 6 -3.24 20.96 29.04
CA ALA A 6 -3.07 20.72 27.61
C ALA A 6 -1.64 20.25 27.28
N ASP A 7 -0.65 20.74 28.01
CA ASP A 7 0.76 20.36 27.87
C ASP A 7 1.00 18.88 28.26
N GLN A 8 0.36 18.40 29.33
CA GLN A 8 0.47 16.99 29.77
C GLN A 8 -0.15 16.05 28.72
N THR A 9 -1.28 16.44 28.15
CA THR A 9 -1.96 15.66 27.10
C THR A 9 -1.09 15.56 25.84
N GLU A 10 -0.49 16.68 25.41
CA GLU A 10 0.40 16.70 24.24
C GLU A 10 1.67 15.87 24.48
N GLN A 11 2.27 15.97 25.66
CA GLN A 11 3.44 15.18 26.02
C GLN A 11 3.14 13.67 26.01
N ARG A 12 1.98 13.25 26.54
CA ARG A 12 1.53 11.85 26.49
C ARG A 12 1.33 11.38 25.05
N ARG A 13 0.74 12.22 24.19
CA ARG A 13 0.54 11.92 22.77
C ARG A 13 1.87 11.70 22.05
N MET A 14 2.84 12.56 22.26
CA MET A 14 4.19 12.42 21.67
C MET A 14 4.91 11.15 22.12
N LEU A 15 4.82 10.83 23.41
CA LEU A 15 5.41 9.59 23.95
C LEU A 15 4.73 8.35 23.36
N ALA A 16 3.41 8.34 23.24
CA ALA A 16 2.66 7.25 22.64
C ALA A 16 3.02 7.08 21.15
N ALA A 17 3.06 8.17 20.37
CA ALA A 17 3.46 8.15 18.96
C ALA A 17 4.90 7.60 18.78
N THR A 18 5.82 7.99 19.66
CA THR A 18 7.20 7.48 19.64
C THR A 18 7.24 5.97 19.92
N ARG A 19 6.43 5.49 20.87
CA ARG A 19 6.34 4.05 21.17
C ARG A 19 5.78 3.27 19.98
N VAL A 20 4.70 3.74 19.37
CA VAL A 20 4.11 3.14 18.16
C VAL A 20 5.14 3.07 17.05
N GLY A 21 5.80 4.18 16.70
CA GLY A 21 6.83 4.20 15.66
C GLY A 21 7.98 3.23 15.93
N ARG A 22 8.43 3.12 17.17
CA ARG A 22 9.48 2.17 17.57
C ARG A 22 9.03 0.71 17.43
N SER A 23 7.80 0.40 17.86
CA SER A 23 7.23 -0.94 17.76
C SER A 23 7.02 -1.35 16.31
N MET A 24 6.47 -0.46 15.48
CA MET A 24 6.32 -0.68 14.04
C MET A 24 7.66 -0.93 13.35
N LYS A 25 8.68 -0.10 13.64
CA LYS A 25 10.03 -0.29 13.10
C LYS A 25 10.62 -1.66 13.48
N THR A 26 10.42 -2.10 14.71
CA THR A 26 10.92 -3.39 15.19
C THR A 26 10.18 -4.55 14.53
N LEU A 27 8.85 -4.49 14.44
CA LEU A 27 8.03 -5.47 13.75
C LEU A 27 8.40 -5.56 12.27
N HIS A 28 8.48 -4.42 11.59
CA HIS A 28 8.89 -4.38 10.18
C HIS A 28 10.25 -5.04 9.97
N ARG A 29 11.25 -4.74 10.79
CA ARG A 29 12.58 -5.36 10.69
C ARG A 29 12.53 -6.88 10.89
N HIS A 30 11.65 -7.38 11.78
CA HIS A 30 11.50 -8.80 12.03
C HIS A 30 10.87 -9.54 10.85
N ILE A 31 9.91 -8.91 10.18
CA ILE A 31 9.15 -9.52 9.08
C ILE A 31 9.79 -9.23 7.70
N SER A 32 10.62 -8.19 7.61
CA SER A 32 11.11 -7.66 6.32
C SER A 32 11.82 -8.69 5.45
N SER A 33 12.52 -9.66 6.04
CA SER A 33 13.20 -10.72 5.27
C SER A 33 12.21 -11.66 4.58
N GLN A 34 11.10 -11.98 5.24
CA GLN A 34 10.04 -12.85 4.68
C GLN A 34 9.24 -12.11 3.59
N VAL A 35 8.88 -10.86 3.86
CA VAL A 35 8.21 -10.01 2.88
C VAL A 35 9.07 -9.81 1.64
N MET A 36 10.36 -9.52 1.83
CA MET A 36 11.30 -9.33 0.71
C MET A 36 11.49 -10.61 -0.09
N GLY A 37 11.55 -11.77 0.57
CA GLY A 37 11.61 -13.07 -0.10
C GLY A 37 10.38 -13.31 -0.96
N ALA A 38 9.18 -13.13 -0.41
CA ALA A 38 7.92 -13.29 -1.13
C ALA A 38 7.79 -12.31 -2.33
N MET A 39 8.23 -11.06 -2.16
CA MET A 39 8.29 -10.09 -3.25
C MET A 39 9.26 -10.51 -4.35
N GLN A 40 10.46 -10.97 -3.98
CA GLN A 40 11.48 -11.38 -4.95
C GLN A 40 11.01 -12.58 -5.78
N GLU A 41 10.40 -13.57 -5.14
CA GLU A 41 9.80 -14.72 -5.80
C GLU A 41 8.74 -14.29 -6.83
N GLN A 42 7.78 -13.44 -6.42
CA GLN A 42 6.76 -12.90 -7.32
C GLN A 42 7.35 -12.14 -8.51
N LEU A 43 8.33 -11.28 -8.26
CA LEU A 43 8.97 -10.53 -9.33
C LEU A 43 9.71 -11.43 -10.33
N GLN A 44 10.29 -12.53 -9.86
CA GLN A 44 10.94 -13.53 -10.72
C GLN A 44 9.92 -14.32 -11.54
N ASP A 45 8.84 -14.79 -10.92
CA ASP A 45 7.77 -15.54 -11.59
C ASP A 45 7.17 -14.74 -12.75
N GLU A 46 6.97 -13.45 -12.54
CA GLU A 46 6.39 -12.56 -13.52
C GLU A 46 7.44 -11.82 -14.38
N ASP A 47 8.73 -12.09 -14.19
CA ASP A 47 9.84 -11.37 -14.85
C ASP A 47 9.67 -9.84 -14.78
N LEU A 48 9.25 -9.33 -13.63
CA LEU A 48 9.05 -7.91 -13.35
C LEU A 48 10.22 -7.35 -12.54
N SER A 49 10.62 -6.12 -12.85
CA SER A 49 11.51 -5.36 -11.99
C SER A 49 10.74 -4.67 -10.87
N PHE A 50 11.43 -4.33 -9.79
CA PHE A 50 10.86 -3.54 -8.70
C PHE A 50 10.24 -2.22 -9.19
N SER A 51 10.90 -1.52 -10.13
CA SER A 51 10.37 -0.27 -10.69
C SER A 51 9.08 -0.49 -11.49
N GLN A 52 8.94 -1.62 -12.19
CA GLN A 52 7.71 -1.97 -12.91
C GLN A 52 6.58 -2.27 -11.94
N MET A 53 6.85 -3.02 -10.87
CA MET A 53 5.87 -3.29 -9.83
C MET A 53 5.44 -2.00 -9.13
N SER A 54 6.38 -1.12 -8.77
CA SER A 54 6.07 0.19 -8.20
C SER A 54 5.16 1.01 -9.12
N ALA A 55 5.42 1.00 -10.43
CA ALA A 55 4.58 1.70 -11.40
C ALA A 55 3.16 1.11 -11.48
N LEU A 56 3.01 -0.22 -11.41
CA LEU A 56 1.70 -0.87 -11.38
C LEU A 56 0.91 -0.46 -10.12
N HIS A 57 1.55 -0.41 -8.95
CA HIS A 57 0.90 0.10 -7.73
C HIS A 57 0.48 1.57 -7.84
N GLN A 58 1.31 2.43 -8.47
CA GLN A 58 0.92 3.82 -8.72
C GLN A 58 -0.27 3.92 -9.67
N LEU A 59 -0.32 3.10 -10.71
CA LEU A 59 -1.47 3.03 -11.60
C LEU A 59 -2.72 2.53 -10.90
N ARG A 60 -2.63 1.50 -10.05
CA ARG A 60 -3.79 1.02 -9.28
C ARG A 60 -4.43 2.12 -8.43
N THR A 61 -3.59 2.92 -7.78
CA THR A 61 -4.06 3.92 -6.83
C THR A 61 -4.55 5.21 -7.51
N PHE A 62 -3.93 5.58 -8.64
CA PHE A 62 -4.09 6.94 -9.20
C PHE A 62 -4.47 6.97 -10.68
N ALA A 63 -4.72 5.82 -11.31
CA ALA A 63 -5.17 5.83 -12.70
C ALA A 63 -6.49 6.61 -12.86
N PRO A 64 -6.67 7.30 -14.00
CA PRO A 64 -5.76 7.36 -15.13
C PRO A 64 -4.60 8.35 -14.94
N LEU A 65 -3.37 7.97 -15.30
CA LEU A 65 -2.17 8.80 -15.20
C LEU A 65 -1.52 9.07 -16.56
N SER A 66 -0.99 10.28 -16.77
CA SER A 66 -0.06 10.52 -17.85
C SER A 66 1.32 9.88 -17.54
N VAL A 67 2.16 9.69 -18.57
CA VAL A 67 3.55 9.25 -18.37
C VAL A 67 4.31 10.21 -17.47
N GLY A 68 4.06 11.52 -17.59
CA GLY A 68 4.65 12.54 -16.72
C GLY A 68 4.20 12.38 -15.26
N GLY A 69 2.90 12.19 -15.02
CA GLY A 69 2.37 11.95 -13.68
C GLY A 69 2.91 10.67 -13.06
N LEU A 70 3.11 9.61 -13.86
CA LEU A 70 3.76 8.39 -13.37
C LEU A 70 5.24 8.62 -13.05
N ALA A 71 5.97 9.39 -13.87
CA ALA A 71 7.38 9.74 -13.64
C ALA A 71 7.56 10.47 -12.31
N GLU A 72 6.75 11.47 -12.03
CA GLU A 72 6.77 12.23 -10.78
C GLU A 72 6.54 11.32 -9.56
N ARG A 73 5.56 10.41 -9.63
CA ARG A 73 5.21 9.50 -8.54
C ARG A 73 6.25 8.42 -8.28
N THR A 74 6.92 7.97 -9.32
CA THR A 74 7.95 6.92 -9.21
C THR A 74 9.36 7.48 -9.00
N GLY A 75 9.54 8.80 -9.09
CA GLY A 75 10.86 9.44 -9.02
C GLY A 75 11.74 9.15 -10.25
N LEU A 76 11.15 8.73 -11.36
CA LEU A 76 11.87 8.43 -12.59
C LEU A 76 11.97 9.67 -13.50
N SER A 77 13.00 9.72 -14.33
CA SER A 77 13.02 10.67 -15.44
C SER A 77 11.92 10.34 -16.46
N LEU A 78 11.43 11.33 -17.19
CA LEU A 78 10.39 11.13 -18.20
C LEU A 78 10.76 10.07 -19.27
N PRO A 79 11.98 10.02 -19.81
CA PRO A 79 12.40 8.94 -20.71
C PRO A 79 12.36 7.56 -20.05
N ALA A 80 12.82 7.44 -18.81
CA ALA A 80 12.79 6.17 -18.06
C ALA A 80 11.35 5.70 -17.81
N ALA A 81 10.46 6.59 -17.39
CA ALA A 81 9.05 6.29 -17.22
C ALA A 81 8.37 5.88 -18.54
N SER A 82 8.72 6.53 -19.66
CA SER A 82 8.21 6.16 -20.99
C SER A 82 8.63 4.74 -21.36
N HIS A 83 9.92 4.41 -21.25
CA HIS A 83 10.42 3.06 -21.52
C HIS A 83 9.80 1.99 -20.61
N LEU A 84 9.66 2.31 -19.32
CA LEU A 84 9.02 1.42 -18.37
C LEU A 84 7.56 1.17 -18.75
N THR A 85 6.83 2.23 -19.11
CA THR A 85 5.44 2.17 -19.55
C THR A 85 5.26 1.34 -20.80
N ASP A 86 6.14 1.54 -21.81
CA ASP A 86 6.11 0.77 -23.05
C ASP A 86 6.23 -0.73 -22.76
N ARG A 87 7.13 -1.12 -21.87
CA ARG A 87 7.30 -2.52 -21.46
C ARG A 87 6.06 -3.06 -20.74
N LEU A 88 5.42 -2.29 -19.87
CA LEU A 88 4.18 -2.70 -19.20
C LEU A 88 3.03 -2.89 -20.18
N VAL A 89 2.92 -2.01 -21.18
CA VAL A 89 1.90 -2.10 -22.24
C VAL A 89 2.16 -3.31 -23.15
N VAL A 90 3.38 -3.51 -23.60
CA VAL A 90 3.76 -4.67 -24.44
C VAL A 90 3.47 -5.99 -23.73
N ARG A 91 3.66 -6.04 -22.42
CA ARG A 91 3.39 -7.24 -21.60
C ARG A 91 1.92 -7.38 -21.22
N GLY A 92 1.09 -6.42 -21.56
CA GLY A 92 -0.35 -6.45 -21.31
C GLY A 92 -0.74 -6.18 -19.85
N TYR A 93 0.13 -5.56 -19.05
CA TYR A 93 -0.18 -5.17 -17.66
C TYR A 93 -0.81 -3.78 -17.56
N ALA A 94 -0.51 -2.91 -18.51
CA ALA A 94 -1.09 -1.58 -18.62
C ALA A 94 -1.61 -1.35 -20.04
N GLN A 95 -2.50 -0.39 -20.18
CA GLN A 95 -3.02 0.06 -21.46
C GLN A 95 -3.00 1.58 -21.55
N ARG A 96 -2.99 2.07 -22.79
CA ARG A 96 -3.08 3.49 -23.09
C ARG A 96 -4.48 3.83 -23.56
N ARG A 97 -5.05 4.88 -22.97
CA ARG A 97 -6.33 5.45 -23.36
C ARG A 97 -6.16 6.89 -23.84
N GLU A 98 -7.03 7.36 -24.72
CA GLU A 98 -7.06 8.76 -25.09
C GLU A 98 -7.50 9.63 -23.90
N ASN A 99 -6.81 10.74 -23.71
CA ASN A 99 -7.26 11.74 -22.77
C ASN A 99 -8.47 12.49 -23.38
N PRO A 100 -9.64 12.47 -22.74
CA PRO A 100 -10.82 13.17 -23.26
C PRO A 100 -10.62 14.67 -23.38
N ASP A 101 -9.77 15.27 -22.54
CA ASP A 101 -9.49 16.70 -22.50
C ASP A 101 -8.37 17.12 -23.47
N ASP A 102 -7.46 16.20 -23.82
CA ASP A 102 -6.38 16.43 -24.78
C ASP A 102 -6.05 15.15 -25.53
N ARG A 103 -6.56 15.04 -26.76
CA ARG A 103 -6.34 13.85 -27.64
C ARG A 103 -4.86 13.60 -27.99
N ARG A 104 -3.97 14.58 -27.77
CA ARG A 104 -2.54 14.40 -27.98
C ARG A 104 -1.87 13.70 -26.81
N ALA A 105 -2.48 13.76 -25.62
CA ALA A 105 -2.01 13.07 -24.44
C ALA A 105 -2.62 11.66 -24.33
N LYS A 106 -1.83 10.72 -23.89
CA LYS A 106 -2.31 9.36 -23.57
C LYS A 106 -2.27 9.15 -22.06
N LEU A 107 -3.32 8.58 -21.56
CA LEU A 107 -3.45 8.18 -20.15
C LEU A 107 -3.18 6.68 -20.02
N LEU A 108 -2.62 6.30 -18.90
CA LEU A 108 -2.25 4.93 -18.54
C LEU A 108 -3.23 4.41 -17.51
N GLU A 109 -3.67 3.19 -17.70
CA GLU A 109 -4.54 2.44 -16.79
C GLU A 109 -4.03 1.01 -16.68
N LEU A 110 -4.34 0.30 -15.60
CA LEU A 110 -4.10 -1.13 -15.52
C LEU A 110 -5.07 -1.88 -16.43
N THR A 111 -4.60 -2.99 -16.98
CA THR A 111 -5.46 -4.03 -17.52
C THR A 111 -5.93 -4.94 -16.41
N GLU A 112 -6.88 -5.83 -16.68
CA GLU A 112 -7.29 -6.88 -15.74
C GLU A 112 -6.09 -7.72 -15.29
N ARG A 113 -5.20 -8.09 -16.21
CA ARG A 113 -3.97 -8.80 -15.87
C ARG A 113 -3.03 -7.98 -14.96
N GLY A 114 -2.91 -6.68 -15.22
CA GLY A 114 -2.14 -5.78 -14.36
C GLY A 114 -2.72 -5.68 -12.95
N GLN A 115 -4.05 -5.63 -12.86
CA GLN A 115 -4.75 -5.63 -11.57
C GLN A 115 -4.49 -6.93 -10.80
N GLN A 116 -4.66 -8.08 -11.44
CA GLN A 116 -4.43 -9.40 -10.83
C GLN A 116 -3.01 -9.55 -10.26
N ILE A 117 -2.00 -9.01 -10.96
CA ILE A 117 -0.60 -9.05 -10.46
C ILE A 117 -0.45 -8.22 -9.20
N VAL A 118 -1.02 -7.02 -9.15
CA VAL A 118 -0.97 -6.17 -7.96
C VAL A 118 -1.70 -6.82 -6.80
N ASP A 119 -2.88 -7.39 -7.03
CA ASP A 119 -3.67 -8.10 -6.01
C ASP A 119 -2.93 -9.32 -5.46
N THR A 120 -2.25 -10.08 -6.33
CA THR A 120 -1.42 -11.21 -5.92
C THR A 120 -0.25 -10.75 -5.04
N MET A 121 0.40 -9.64 -5.38
CA MET A 121 1.48 -9.08 -4.58
C MET A 121 0.99 -8.68 -3.18
N ASP A 122 -0.14 -7.99 -3.10
CA ASP A 122 -0.73 -7.57 -1.82
C ASP A 122 -1.13 -8.76 -0.96
N SER A 123 -1.68 -9.81 -1.58
CA SER A 123 -2.01 -11.06 -0.87
C SER A 123 -0.76 -11.72 -0.30
N ARG A 124 0.31 -11.86 -1.08
CA ARG A 124 1.58 -12.44 -0.62
C ARG A 124 2.23 -11.61 0.49
N PHE A 125 2.12 -10.28 0.40
CA PHE A 125 2.57 -9.38 1.44
C PHE A 125 1.82 -9.63 2.75
N THR A 126 0.49 -9.68 2.69
CA THR A 126 -0.38 -9.96 3.85
C THR A 126 -0.11 -11.36 4.43
N ASP A 127 0.08 -12.37 3.58
CA ASP A 127 0.39 -13.74 4.00
C ASP A 127 1.72 -13.83 4.76
N ALA A 128 2.73 -13.07 4.38
CA ALA A 128 4.00 -13.04 5.11
C ALA A 128 3.82 -12.55 6.56
N TYR A 129 2.95 -11.54 6.78
CA TYR A 129 2.56 -11.10 8.12
C TYR A 129 1.76 -12.18 8.84
N ARG A 130 0.77 -12.78 8.19
CA ARG A 130 -0.07 -13.83 8.76
C ARG A 130 0.77 -15.02 9.24
N VAL A 131 1.70 -15.52 8.42
CA VAL A 131 2.59 -16.62 8.78
C VAL A 131 3.47 -16.27 9.98
N THR A 132 4.01 -15.06 10.02
CA THR A 132 4.85 -14.63 11.14
C THR A 132 4.07 -14.52 12.46
N LEU A 133 2.83 -14.06 12.38
CA LEU A 133 2.01 -13.79 13.57
C LEU A 133 1.21 -14.99 14.06
N GLN A 134 1.09 -16.07 13.27
CA GLN A 134 0.23 -17.23 13.58
C GLN A 134 0.54 -17.92 14.92
N GLN A 135 1.76 -17.77 15.45
CA GLN A 135 2.19 -18.36 16.73
C GLN A 135 2.09 -17.36 17.91
N VAL A 136 1.70 -16.13 17.64
CA VAL A 136 1.50 -15.12 18.68
C VAL A 136 0.16 -15.34 19.37
N ASN A 137 0.08 -15.00 20.65
CA ASN A 137 -1.16 -15.12 21.42
C ASN A 137 -2.32 -14.40 20.69
N PRO A 138 -3.48 -15.07 20.43
CA PRO A 138 -4.59 -14.50 19.68
C PRO A 138 -5.11 -13.18 20.25
N GLN A 139 -5.27 -13.08 21.59
CA GLN A 139 -5.76 -11.86 22.23
C GLN A 139 -4.81 -10.67 22.01
N ALA A 140 -3.48 -10.93 21.91
CA ALA A 140 -2.51 -9.88 21.64
C ALA A 140 -2.59 -9.42 20.18
N ILE A 141 -2.88 -10.34 19.24
CA ILE A 141 -3.07 -10.02 17.82
C ILE A 141 -4.34 -9.21 17.63
N GLU A 142 -5.46 -9.66 18.20
CA GLU A 142 -6.75 -8.96 18.13
C GLU A 142 -6.64 -7.54 18.68
N ALA A 143 -6.07 -7.38 19.87
CA ALA A 143 -5.87 -6.06 20.45
C ALA A 143 -4.96 -5.15 19.61
N ALA A 144 -3.95 -5.71 18.96
CA ALA A 144 -3.08 -4.96 18.05
C ALA A 144 -3.81 -4.57 16.76
N ALA A 145 -4.62 -5.46 16.20
CA ALA A 145 -5.44 -5.20 15.02
C ALA A 145 -6.44 -4.07 15.29
N ASP A 146 -7.23 -4.17 16.34
CA ASP A 146 -8.22 -3.15 16.73
C ASP A 146 -7.57 -1.77 16.93
N ALA A 147 -6.42 -1.74 17.63
CA ALA A 147 -5.68 -0.51 17.86
C ALA A 147 -5.13 0.10 16.57
N MET A 148 -4.63 -0.73 15.66
CA MET A 148 -4.10 -0.31 14.36
C MET A 148 -5.21 0.23 13.46
N GLU A 149 -6.34 -0.46 13.38
CA GLU A 149 -7.50 -0.03 12.60
C GLU A 149 -8.09 1.29 13.11
N SER A 150 -8.17 1.45 14.44
CA SER A 150 -8.60 2.70 15.05
C SER A 150 -7.67 3.86 14.68
N LEU A 151 -6.35 3.64 14.77
CA LEU A 151 -5.35 4.63 14.41
C LEU A 151 -5.43 5.02 12.92
N LEU A 152 -5.55 4.05 12.04
CA LEU A 152 -5.67 4.28 10.59
C LEU A 152 -6.95 5.04 10.25
N ARG A 153 -8.07 4.70 10.87
CA ARG A 153 -9.35 5.39 10.68
C ARG A 153 -9.26 6.87 11.04
N GLU A 154 -8.60 7.19 12.16
CA GLU A 154 -8.39 8.58 12.56
C GLU A 154 -7.45 9.33 11.61
N LEU A 155 -6.36 8.69 11.17
CA LEU A 155 -5.42 9.28 10.21
C LEU A 155 -6.10 9.61 8.89
N PHE A 156 -6.90 8.69 8.33
CA PHE A 156 -7.63 8.92 7.08
C PHE A 156 -8.70 10.01 7.22
N ALA A 157 -9.37 10.08 8.37
CA ALA A 157 -10.32 11.15 8.64
C ALA A 157 -9.64 12.53 8.66
N LEU A 158 -8.45 12.64 9.25
CA LEU A 158 -7.65 13.86 9.26
C LEU A 158 -7.16 14.26 7.87
N GLU A 159 -6.71 13.29 7.07
CA GLU A 159 -6.28 13.51 5.69
C GLU A 159 -7.45 14.01 4.82
N ALA A 160 -8.61 13.38 4.93
CA ALA A 160 -9.82 13.81 4.23
C ALA A 160 -10.24 15.23 4.62
N ALA A 161 -10.16 15.58 5.90
CA ALA A 161 -10.51 16.92 6.39
C ALA A 161 -9.51 18.00 5.95
N SER A 162 -8.24 17.64 5.74
CA SER A 162 -7.19 18.60 5.32
C SER A 162 -7.12 18.81 3.81
N GLY A 163 -7.88 18.06 3.02
CA GLY A 163 -7.78 18.06 1.55
C GLY A 163 -6.44 17.53 1.02
N ALA A 164 -5.58 17.03 1.90
CA ALA A 164 -4.29 16.46 1.56
C ALA A 164 -4.46 14.97 1.23
N VAL A 165 -4.88 14.69 0.00
CA VAL A 165 -4.78 13.31 -0.52
C VAL A 165 -3.31 12.96 -0.63
N ARG A 166 -2.77 12.21 0.33
CA ARG A 166 -1.42 11.65 0.20
C ARG A 166 -1.41 10.60 -0.90
N PRO A 167 -0.55 10.77 -1.91
CA PRO A 167 -0.40 9.75 -2.93
C PRO A 167 0.07 8.43 -2.29
N GLY A 168 -0.69 7.36 -2.47
CA GLY A 168 -0.27 6.00 -2.12
C GLY A 168 -0.81 5.41 -0.82
N CYS A 169 -1.77 6.04 -0.14
CA CYS A 169 -2.48 5.41 0.96
C CYS A 169 -3.67 4.61 0.39
N PRO A 170 -3.69 3.26 0.49
CA PRO A 170 -4.86 2.49 0.11
C PRO A 170 -6.03 2.88 1.03
N SER A 171 -7.21 3.01 0.47
CA SER A 171 -8.45 3.05 1.25
C SER A 171 -8.49 1.78 2.10
N LEU A 172 -8.87 1.90 3.38
CA LEU A 172 -9.20 0.72 4.17
C LEU A 172 -10.40 0.06 3.50
N GLU A 173 -10.14 -0.97 2.70
CA GLU A 173 -11.22 -1.89 2.35
C GLU A 173 -11.68 -2.55 3.66
N PRO A 174 -13.00 -2.67 3.88
CA PRO A 174 -13.50 -3.38 5.03
C PRO A 174 -12.87 -4.77 5.02
N ALA A 175 -12.35 -5.20 6.17
CA ALA A 175 -11.78 -6.53 6.33
C ALA A 175 -12.78 -7.56 5.75
N PRO A 176 -12.33 -8.54 4.96
CA PRO A 176 -13.23 -9.59 4.49
C PRO A 176 -13.88 -10.22 5.71
N GLU A 177 -15.21 -10.40 5.64
CA GLU A 177 -15.96 -11.04 6.71
C GLU A 177 -15.29 -12.38 7.07
N PRO A 178 -15.22 -12.72 8.36
CA PRO A 178 -14.61 -13.97 8.77
C PRO A 178 -15.34 -15.12 8.06
N VAL A 179 -14.61 -15.86 7.23
CA VAL A 179 -15.13 -17.09 6.63
C VAL A 179 -15.54 -18.03 7.76
N SER A 180 -16.83 -18.06 8.04
CA SER A 180 -17.45 -19.09 8.87
C SER A 180 -17.44 -20.37 8.06
N GLU A 181 -16.41 -21.22 8.27
CA GLU A 181 -16.49 -22.66 8.01
C GLU A 181 -15.12 -23.29 8.28
N PHE A 182 -14.87 -23.55 9.54
CA PHE A 182 -14.12 -24.74 9.90
C PHE A 182 -15.10 -25.64 10.64
N ASN A 183 -15.77 -26.50 9.88
CA ASN A 183 -16.49 -27.62 10.44
C ASN A 183 -15.56 -28.84 10.40
N PRO A 184 -15.34 -29.55 11.52
CA PRO A 184 -14.39 -30.67 11.65
C PRO A 184 -14.78 -31.89 10.83
#